data_1da7242ba7aa0714d5bc515968950984
#
_entry.id   1da7242ba7aa0714d5bc515968950984
#
_cell.length_a   1.000
_cell.length_b   1.000
_cell.length_c   1.000
_cell.angle_alpha   90.00
_cell.angle_beta   90.00
_cell.angle_gamma   90.00
#
_symmetry.space_group_name_H-M   'P 1'
#
loop_
_entity.id
_entity.type
_entity.pdbx_description
1 polymer ?
#
loop_
_entity_poly.entity_id
_entity_poly.type
_entity_poly.pdbx_seq_one_letter_code
_entity_poly.pdbx_strand_id
1 'polypeptide(L)'
;MSIMDECSSTHGKILIIEDEPDIREVLKIQLESANYHVIEATNGEEGIELMKKGSNLLQVGLIITDIRMPKVNGVEAIDYIKANAPSIPIMVVTGYPDAELAIDLLQKGVKDYLVKPVEKDKLLSKVKAILDSKQDFDYV
;
A
#
# COMPACT_ATOMS: atom_id res chain seq x y z
N MET A 1 -7.13 1.41 -28.13
CA MET A 1 -8.40 1.29 -27.41
C MET A 1 -8.16 1.23 -25.92
N SER A 2 -8.89 1.95 -25.18
CA SER A 2 -8.62 2.21 -23.78
C SER A 2 -9.29 1.26 -22.79
N ILE A 3 -9.92 0.20 -23.25
CA ILE A 3 -10.60 -0.73 -22.34
C ILE A 3 -9.66 -1.32 -21.29
N MET A 4 -8.45 -1.65 -21.71
CA MET A 4 -7.45 -2.19 -20.79
C MET A 4 -7.05 -1.15 -19.76
N ASP A 5 -6.91 0.10 -20.16
CA ASP A 5 -6.59 1.19 -19.25
C ASP A 5 -7.71 1.42 -18.24
N GLU A 6 -8.94 1.32 -18.69
CA GLU A 6 -10.11 1.45 -17.81
C GLU A 6 -10.13 0.34 -16.76
N CYS A 7 -9.81 -0.89 -17.17
CA CYS A 7 -9.73 -2.01 -16.22
C CYS A 7 -8.65 -1.78 -15.17
N SER A 8 -7.50 -1.27 -15.58
CA SER A 8 -6.42 -0.96 -14.65
C SER A 8 -6.85 0.08 -13.63
N SER A 9 -7.57 1.10 -14.07
CA SER A 9 -7.97 2.21 -13.21
C SER A 9 -9.06 1.82 -12.20
N THR A 10 -9.75 0.69 -12.38
CA THR A 10 -10.79 0.27 -11.44
C THR A 10 -10.25 -0.10 -10.07
N HIS A 11 -8.97 -0.43 -9.97
CA HIS A 11 -8.33 -0.77 -8.69
C HIS A 11 -7.85 0.45 -7.92
N GLY A 12 -7.89 1.61 -8.55
CA GLY A 12 -7.39 2.84 -7.95
C GLY A 12 -5.87 2.90 -7.98
N LYS A 13 -5.35 3.85 -7.23
CA LYS A 13 -3.91 4.07 -7.14
C LYS A 13 -3.33 3.29 -5.97
N ILE A 14 -2.05 2.97 -6.06
CA ILE A 14 -1.31 2.36 -4.96
C ILE A 14 -0.39 3.43 -4.38
N LEU A 15 -0.57 3.71 -3.08
CA LEU A 15 0.32 4.63 -2.38
C LEU A 15 1.45 3.82 -1.75
N ILE A 16 2.69 4.17 -2.08
CA ILE A 16 3.87 3.58 -1.46
C ILE A 16 4.45 4.58 -0.47
N ILE A 17 4.64 4.15 0.78
CA ILE A 17 5.30 4.95 1.82
C ILE A 17 6.60 4.25 2.17
N GLU A 18 7.73 4.79 1.72
CA GLU A 18 9.03 4.17 1.87
C GLU A 18 10.11 5.24 1.86
N ASP A 19 10.96 5.28 2.89
CA ASP A 19 11.99 6.30 3.01
C ASP A 19 13.24 6.00 2.18
N GLU A 20 13.51 4.74 1.86
CA GLU A 20 14.67 4.38 1.06
C GLU A 20 14.36 4.54 -0.43
N PRO A 21 15.03 5.51 -1.12
CA PRO A 21 14.68 5.79 -2.51
C PRO A 21 14.88 4.62 -3.46
N ASP A 22 15.92 3.81 -3.24
CA ASP A 22 16.17 2.66 -4.12
C ASP A 22 15.06 1.62 -4.01
N ILE A 23 14.60 1.36 -2.80
CA ILE A 23 13.53 0.39 -2.57
C ILE A 23 12.21 0.92 -3.10
N ARG A 24 11.95 2.21 -2.86
CA ARG A 24 10.74 2.85 -3.36
C ARG A 24 10.68 2.79 -4.88
N GLU A 25 11.80 3.05 -5.54
CA GLU A 25 11.88 2.99 -7.01
C GLU A 25 11.63 1.58 -7.53
N VAL A 26 12.21 0.57 -6.89
CA VAL A 26 12.00 -0.82 -7.29
C VAL A 26 10.54 -1.22 -7.16
N LEU A 27 9.92 -0.89 -6.04
CA LEU A 27 8.50 -1.19 -5.85
C LEU A 27 7.64 -0.51 -6.91
N LYS A 28 7.94 0.75 -7.19
CA LYS A 28 7.20 1.51 -8.21
C LYS A 28 7.32 0.85 -9.58
N ILE A 29 8.54 0.51 -9.99
CA ILE A 29 8.77 -0.11 -11.28
C ILE A 29 8.02 -1.45 -11.38
N GLN A 30 8.10 -2.26 -10.33
CA GLN A 30 7.44 -3.55 -10.33
C GLN A 30 5.91 -3.42 -10.44
N LEU A 31 5.33 -2.48 -9.72
CA LEU A 31 3.88 -2.26 -9.76
C LEU A 31 3.44 -1.66 -11.08
N GLU A 32 4.19 -0.69 -11.59
CA GLU A 32 3.85 -0.07 -12.88
C GLU A 32 3.98 -1.06 -14.03
N SER A 33 4.86 -2.04 -13.92
CA SER A 33 4.98 -3.09 -14.94
C SER A 33 3.72 -3.93 -15.06
N ALA A 34 2.90 -3.96 -14.02
CA ALA A 34 1.63 -4.66 -14.00
C ALA A 34 0.44 -3.70 -14.21
N ASN A 35 0.73 -2.49 -14.70
CA ASN A 35 -0.26 -1.48 -15.06
C ASN A 35 -0.99 -0.85 -13.86
N TYR A 36 -0.40 -0.90 -12.67
CA TYR A 36 -0.93 -0.16 -11.54
C TYR A 36 -0.42 1.28 -11.56
N HIS A 37 -1.25 2.20 -11.12
CA HIS A 37 -0.85 3.59 -10.93
C HIS A 37 -0.29 3.76 -9.53
N VAL A 38 0.88 4.38 -9.42
CA VAL A 38 1.59 4.50 -8.15
C VAL A 38 1.76 5.97 -7.78
N ILE A 39 1.51 6.30 -6.51
CA ILE A 39 1.92 7.57 -5.92
C ILE A 39 2.86 7.26 -4.76
N GLU A 40 3.78 8.17 -4.48
CA GLU A 40 4.89 7.90 -3.57
C GLU A 40 4.95 8.90 -2.43
N ALA A 41 5.31 8.39 -1.25
CA ALA A 41 5.63 9.21 -0.09
C ALA A 41 6.95 8.71 0.50
N THR A 42 7.75 9.63 1.02
CA THR A 42 9.06 9.32 1.56
C THR A 42 9.02 8.97 3.05
N ASN A 43 7.92 9.26 3.72
CA ASN A 43 7.73 8.93 5.13
C ASN A 43 6.22 8.95 5.44
N GLY A 44 5.90 8.57 6.68
CA GLY A 44 4.50 8.51 7.10
C GLY A 44 3.79 9.85 7.10
N GLU A 45 4.50 10.92 7.46
CA GLU A 45 3.93 12.27 7.45
C GLU A 45 3.51 12.67 6.04
N GLU A 46 4.39 12.46 5.06
CA GLU A 46 4.08 12.76 3.67
C GLU A 46 2.93 11.90 3.15
N GLY A 47 2.89 10.63 3.56
CA GLY A 47 1.79 9.73 3.21
C GLY A 47 0.45 10.25 3.70
N ILE A 48 0.40 10.69 4.95
CA ILE A 48 -0.81 11.28 5.52
C ILE A 48 -1.20 12.56 4.77
N GLU A 49 -0.23 13.40 4.46
CA GLU A 49 -0.47 14.63 3.71
C GLU A 49 -1.06 14.35 2.32
N LEU A 50 -0.53 13.33 1.64
CA LEU A 50 -1.05 12.94 0.34
C LEU A 50 -2.49 12.44 0.43
N MET A 51 -2.82 11.70 1.49
CA MET A 51 -4.18 11.21 1.68
C MET A 51 -5.18 12.32 1.94
N LYS A 52 -4.72 13.45 2.48
CA LYS A 52 -5.59 14.60 2.74
C LYS A 52 -5.86 15.45 1.50
N LYS A 53 -5.05 15.29 0.44
CA LYS A 53 -5.13 16.18 -0.72
C LYS A 53 -6.20 15.73 -1.71
N GLY A 54 -7.06 16.65 -2.09
CA GLY A 54 -8.03 16.49 -3.17
C GLY A 54 -8.81 15.20 -3.07
N SER A 55 -8.80 14.43 -4.13
CA SER A 55 -9.54 13.17 -4.23
C SER A 55 -8.69 11.93 -3.93
N ASN A 56 -7.46 12.09 -3.44
CA ASN A 56 -6.59 10.92 -3.20
C ASN A 56 -7.23 9.92 -2.26
N LEU A 57 -7.93 10.37 -1.23
CA LEU A 57 -8.60 9.48 -0.30
C LEU A 57 -9.59 8.54 -1.01
N LEU A 58 -10.24 9.03 -2.06
CA LEU A 58 -11.19 8.26 -2.83
C LEU A 58 -10.53 7.44 -3.93
N GLN A 59 -9.33 7.82 -4.36
CA GLN A 59 -8.65 7.19 -5.48
C GLN A 59 -7.66 6.11 -5.09
N VAL A 60 -7.20 6.10 -3.84
CA VAL A 60 -6.22 5.11 -3.40
C VAL A 60 -6.93 3.80 -3.07
N GLY A 61 -6.50 2.73 -3.74
CA GLY A 61 -7.07 1.40 -3.56
C GLY A 61 -6.25 0.47 -2.69
N LEU A 62 -4.99 0.83 -2.43
CA LEU A 62 -4.09 0.04 -1.60
C LEU A 62 -2.96 0.92 -1.11
N ILE A 63 -2.53 0.71 0.12
CA ILE A 63 -1.36 1.37 0.67
C ILE A 63 -0.31 0.32 1.03
N ILE A 64 0.91 0.52 0.52
CA ILE A 64 2.06 -0.30 0.87
C ILE A 64 2.99 0.57 1.68
N THR A 65 3.30 0.18 2.91
CA THR A 65 4.11 1.01 3.79
C THR A 65 5.18 0.21 4.51
N ASP A 66 6.36 0.82 4.69
CA ASP A 66 7.32 0.38 5.69
C ASP A 66 6.89 0.94 7.05
N ILE A 67 7.36 0.33 8.12
CA ILE A 67 7.01 0.73 9.48
C ILE A 67 8.17 1.45 10.20
N ARG A 68 9.40 1.25 9.75
CA ARG A 68 10.56 1.91 10.35
C ARG A 68 11.04 3.05 9.47
N MET A 69 10.58 4.25 9.79
CA MET A 69 10.88 5.46 9.02
C MET A 69 11.08 6.62 9.98
N PRO A 70 11.86 7.63 9.58
CA PRO A 70 11.95 8.87 10.36
C PRO A 70 10.63 9.62 10.34
N LYS A 71 10.51 10.63 11.20
CA LYS A 71 9.31 11.44 11.39
C LYS A 71 8.14 10.54 11.80
N VAL A 72 6.97 10.71 11.17
CA VAL A 72 5.83 9.84 11.46
C VAL A 72 6.13 8.47 10.90
N ASN A 73 6.28 7.47 11.77
CA ASN A 73 6.60 6.12 11.35
C ASN A 73 5.38 5.42 10.75
N GLY A 74 5.61 4.23 10.17
CA GLY A 74 4.54 3.51 9.48
C GLY A 74 3.39 3.09 10.37
N VAL A 75 3.67 2.79 11.65
CA VAL A 75 2.60 2.41 12.59
C VAL A 75 1.65 3.58 12.82
N GLU A 76 2.18 4.77 13.02
CA GLU A 76 1.36 5.99 13.17
C GLU A 76 0.56 6.27 11.91
N ALA A 77 1.18 6.09 10.75
CA ALA A 77 0.48 6.27 9.48
C ALA A 77 -0.66 5.26 9.33
N ILE A 78 -0.42 4.01 9.70
CA ILE A 78 -1.45 2.95 9.67
C ILE A 78 -2.62 3.33 10.58
N ASP A 79 -2.34 3.78 11.79
CA ASP A 79 -3.39 4.17 12.72
C ASP A 79 -4.22 5.34 12.17
N TYR A 80 -3.56 6.32 11.57
CA TYR A 80 -4.27 7.44 10.94
C TYR A 80 -5.19 6.96 9.81
N ILE A 81 -4.65 6.12 8.93
CA ILE A 81 -5.40 5.61 7.78
C ILE A 81 -6.59 4.77 8.24
N LYS A 82 -6.40 3.92 9.23
CA LYS A 82 -7.48 3.09 9.76
C LYS A 82 -8.59 3.95 10.38
N ALA A 83 -8.23 5.05 11.02
CA ALA A 83 -9.21 5.95 11.62
C ALA A 83 -9.99 6.76 10.57
N ASN A 84 -9.32 7.15 9.48
CA ASN A 84 -9.90 8.09 8.51
C ASN A 84 -10.34 7.42 7.20
N ALA A 85 -9.79 6.28 6.85
CA ALA A 85 -10.11 5.56 5.63
C ALA A 85 -10.07 4.05 5.87
N PRO A 86 -10.94 3.52 6.74
CA PRO A 86 -10.84 2.13 7.18
C PRO A 86 -11.06 1.10 6.07
N SER A 87 -11.65 1.50 4.97
CA SER A 87 -11.89 0.58 3.86
C SER A 87 -10.69 0.37 2.95
N ILE A 88 -9.63 1.20 3.08
CA ILE A 88 -8.45 1.06 2.23
C ILE A 88 -7.55 -0.02 2.80
N PRO A 89 -7.26 -1.09 2.03
CA PRO A 89 -6.37 -2.13 2.51
C PRO A 89 -4.93 -1.64 2.63
N ILE A 90 -4.22 -2.17 3.62
CA ILE A 90 -2.83 -1.81 3.89
C ILE A 90 -1.99 -3.08 3.89
N MET A 91 -0.83 -3.02 3.23
CA MET A 91 0.18 -4.07 3.24
C MET A 91 1.48 -3.48 3.77
N VAL A 92 2.13 -4.19 4.66
CA VAL A 92 3.42 -3.77 5.22
C VAL A 92 4.55 -4.50 4.52
N VAL A 93 5.61 -3.76 4.15
CA VAL A 93 6.83 -4.31 3.59
C VAL A 93 7.99 -3.74 4.39
N THR A 94 8.70 -4.57 5.12
CA THR A 94 9.74 -4.10 6.04
C THR A 94 11.01 -4.94 5.96
N GLY A 95 12.17 -4.29 6.15
CA GLY A 95 13.46 -4.96 6.29
C GLY A 95 13.77 -5.38 7.71
N TYR A 96 12.91 -5.03 8.68
CA TYR A 96 13.13 -5.29 10.10
C TYR A 96 11.96 -6.09 10.66
N PRO A 97 11.95 -7.41 10.42
CA PRO A 97 10.81 -8.22 10.86
C PRO A 97 10.72 -8.28 12.38
N ASP A 98 9.48 -8.19 12.86
CA ASP A 98 9.15 -8.26 14.28
C ASP A 98 7.83 -9.03 14.39
N ALA A 99 7.92 -10.24 14.92
CA ALA A 99 6.77 -11.14 14.95
C ALA A 99 5.61 -10.61 15.79
N GLU A 100 5.91 -10.01 16.95
CA GLU A 100 4.86 -9.45 17.81
C GLU A 100 4.15 -8.29 17.12
N LEU A 101 4.92 -7.41 16.50
CA LEU A 101 4.35 -6.27 15.78
C LEU A 101 3.54 -6.75 14.57
N ALA A 102 4.03 -7.76 13.86
CA ALA A 102 3.28 -8.32 12.73
C ALA A 102 1.90 -8.81 13.16
N ILE A 103 1.85 -9.54 14.28
CA ILE A 103 0.59 -10.05 14.82
C ILE A 103 -0.33 -8.89 15.18
N ASP A 104 0.19 -7.87 15.87
CA ASP A 104 -0.60 -6.70 16.24
C ASP A 104 -1.18 -5.99 15.02
N LEU A 105 -0.37 -5.81 13.98
CA LEU A 105 -0.80 -5.11 12.77
C LEU A 105 -1.85 -5.92 12.02
N LEU A 106 -1.69 -7.24 11.93
CA LEU A 106 -2.69 -8.08 11.29
C LEU A 106 -4.01 -8.05 12.06
N GLN A 107 -3.96 -8.00 13.39
CA GLN A 107 -5.17 -7.86 14.20
C GLN A 107 -5.84 -6.51 14.02
N LYS A 108 -5.06 -5.48 13.70
CA LYS A 108 -5.60 -4.15 13.38
C LYS A 108 -6.19 -4.08 11.97
N GLY A 109 -6.05 -5.13 11.19
CA GLY A 109 -6.64 -5.20 9.86
C GLY A 109 -5.68 -4.96 8.71
N VAL A 110 -4.36 -4.94 8.95
CA VAL A 110 -3.37 -4.95 7.88
C VAL A 110 -3.52 -6.27 7.12
N LYS A 111 -3.54 -6.21 5.81
CA LYS A 111 -3.88 -7.38 4.98
C LYS A 111 -2.72 -8.35 4.81
N ASP A 112 -1.49 -7.85 4.79
CA ASP A 112 -0.34 -8.72 4.65
C ASP A 112 0.90 -8.01 5.21
N TYR A 113 1.92 -8.81 5.52
CA TYR A 113 3.16 -8.35 6.14
C TYR A 113 4.30 -9.09 5.47
N LEU A 114 5.07 -8.38 4.64
CA LEU A 114 6.15 -8.97 3.87
C LEU A 114 7.49 -8.45 4.35
N VAL A 115 8.51 -9.31 4.26
CA VAL A 115 9.87 -8.98 4.68
C VAL A 115 10.74 -8.73 3.43
N LYS A 116 11.46 -7.62 3.43
CA LYS A 116 12.39 -7.29 2.34
C LYS A 116 13.58 -8.25 2.32
N PRO A 117 14.15 -8.55 1.17
CA PRO A 117 13.75 -8.12 -0.16
C PRO A 117 12.53 -8.91 -0.65
N VAL A 118 11.61 -8.23 -1.35
CA VAL A 118 10.39 -8.84 -1.85
C VAL A 118 10.56 -9.12 -3.34
N GLU A 119 10.36 -10.37 -3.74
CA GLU A 119 10.40 -10.74 -5.15
C GLU A 119 9.21 -10.15 -5.87
N LYS A 120 9.44 -9.77 -7.14
CA LYS A 120 8.40 -9.16 -7.97
C LYS A 120 7.13 -10.01 -8.03
N ASP A 121 7.28 -11.31 -8.31
CA ASP A 121 6.13 -12.19 -8.46
C ASP A 121 5.34 -12.32 -7.17
N LYS A 122 6.04 -12.37 -6.04
CA LYS A 122 5.38 -12.43 -4.74
C LYS A 122 4.62 -11.14 -4.44
N LEU A 123 5.25 -9.99 -4.70
CA LEU A 123 4.61 -8.69 -4.52
C LEU A 123 3.35 -8.59 -5.36
N LEU A 124 3.46 -8.87 -6.65
CA LEU A 124 2.33 -8.73 -7.57
C LEU A 124 1.20 -9.71 -7.23
N SER A 125 1.55 -10.92 -6.83
CA SER A 125 0.57 -11.92 -6.41
C SER A 125 -0.22 -11.45 -5.19
N LYS A 126 0.47 -10.89 -4.19
CA LYS A 126 -0.18 -10.37 -2.98
C LYS A 126 -1.04 -9.15 -3.26
N VAL A 127 -0.55 -8.24 -4.08
CA VAL A 127 -1.30 -7.06 -4.48
C VAL A 127 -2.59 -7.46 -5.20
N LYS A 128 -2.47 -8.37 -6.17
CA LYS A 128 -3.63 -8.85 -6.92
C LYS A 128 -4.64 -9.51 -5.99
N ALA A 129 -4.20 -10.35 -5.08
CA ALA A 129 -5.10 -11.03 -4.15
C ALA A 129 -5.86 -10.03 -3.27
N ILE A 130 -5.20 -9.00 -2.78
CA ILE A 130 -5.83 -7.99 -1.95
C ILE A 130 -6.87 -7.20 -2.74
N LEU A 131 -6.52 -6.76 -3.95
CA LEU A 131 -7.41 -5.95 -4.76
C LEU A 131 -8.59 -6.76 -5.29
N ASP A 132 -8.37 -8.01 -5.70
CA ASP A 132 -9.45 -8.88 -6.16
C ASP A 132 -10.41 -9.24 -5.03
N SER A 133 -9.89 -9.47 -3.83
CA SER A 133 -10.71 -9.75 -2.66
C SER A 133 -11.64 -8.58 -2.34
N LYS A 134 -11.12 -7.36 -2.46
CA LYS A 134 -11.92 -6.15 -2.26
C LYS A 134 -13.04 -6.06 -3.31
N GLN A 135 -12.73 -6.35 -4.58
CA GLN A 135 -13.73 -6.35 -5.64
C GLN A 135 -14.81 -7.40 -5.41
N ASP A 136 -14.40 -8.61 -5.04
CA ASP A 136 -15.33 -9.69 -4.77
C ASP A 136 -16.28 -9.31 -3.64
N PHE A 137 -15.76 -8.67 -2.61
CA PHE A 137 -16.56 -8.22 -1.49
C PHE A 137 -17.60 -7.19 -1.93
N ASP A 138 -17.21 -6.29 -2.82
CA ASP A 138 -18.10 -5.24 -3.31
C ASP A 138 -19.28 -5.78 -4.10
N TYR A 139 -19.19 -6.98 -4.64
CA TYR A 139 -20.29 -7.62 -5.36
C TYR A 139 -21.31 -8.27 -4.43
N VAL A 140 -20.95 -8.43 -3.20
CA VAL A 140 -21.85 -9.03 -2.22
C VAL A 140 -22.65 -7.96 -1.50
#